data_ce2ee34f7f085c976a358872feb0f287
#
_entry.id   ce2ee34f7f085c976a358872feb0f287
#
_cell.length_a   1.000
_cell.length_b   1.000
_cell.length_c   1.000
_cell.angle_alpha   90.00
_cell.angle_beta   90.00
_cell.angle_gamma   90.00
#
_symmetry.space_group_name_H-M   'P 1'
#
loop_
_entity.id
_entity.type
_entity.pdbx_description
1 polymer ?
#
loop_
_entity_poly.entity_id
_entity_poly.type
_entity_poly.pdbx_seq_one_letter_code
_entity_poly.pdbx_strand_id
1 'polypeptide(L)'
;MAEDDVGEMAAQGLSRSLPLVVVLGATGTGKSKLAVQLGRTLGGEIISADSMQVYKGLDIITNKVSAEEQKLCTHHMISFVDPLVASYTVVDFRNKAVTLIEDIFSRNKIPIVVGGTNYYIESLLWKILLNTVTRDGIKSSINSNENTQTEGNRKEELEKLDSHELHLRLKHVDPEMASKLHPNDKRKIARSLQVYEESGIPHTEHLRRQQEENGGGPLGGALRYQNPCILWLHANQEDLNSRLNARVDEMLKLGLIEELQDFHKHYNEKLITQSRQDYQHGIFQSIGFKEFHEYLISEKSDSSAKEVLLQKGKIFC
;
A
#
# COMPACT_ATOMS: atom_id res chain seq x y z
N MET A 1 -34.69 13.04 60.14
CA MET A 1 -33.94 11.88 59.65
C MET A 1 -34.12 11.84 58.13
N ALA A 2 -33.21 12.41 57.52
CA ALA A 2 -33.02 12.32 56.05
C ALA A 2 -31.55 12.62 55.82
N GLU A 3 -30.74 11.59 55.90
CA GLU A 3 -29.32 11.56 55.52
C GLU A 3 -29.14 10.39 54.58
N ASP A 4 -28.23 10.57 53.63
CA ASP A 4 -27.63 9.56 52.80
C ASP A 4 -28.34 9.19 51.47
N ASP A 5 -28.25 10.10 50.51
CA ASP A 5 -28.25 9.69 49.10
C ASP A 5 -27.40 10.65 48.25
N VAL A 6 -26.11 10.75 48.58
CA VAL A 6 -25.12 11.51 47.82
C VAL A 6 -23.88 10.63 47.72
N GLY A 7 -23.87 9.63 46.83
CA GLY A 7 -22.71 8.80 46.77
C GLY A 7 -22.57 7.80 45.63
N GLU A 8 -23.27 7.96 44.51
CA GLU A 8 -23.07 7.00 43.42
C GLU A 8 -23.18 7.59 41.99
N MET A 9 -22.73 8.82 41.83
CA MET A 9 -22.63 9.46 40.51
C MET A 9 -21.20 9.88 40.14
N ALA A 10 -20.20 9.05 40.45
CA ALA A 10 -18.82 9.38 40.10
C ALA A 10 -18.01 8.14 39.75
N ALA A 11 -18.30 7.45 38.69
CA ALA A 11 -17.34 6.57 37.97
C ALA A 11 -17.90 6.02 36.67
N GLN A 12 -18.63 6.79 35.88
CA GLN A 12 -18.66 6.53 34.45
C GLN A 12 -17.41 7.17 33.86
N GLY A 13 -16.26 6.54 34.11
CA GLY A 13 -15.03 6.82 33.44
C GLY A 13 -15.26 6.64 31.97
N LEU A 14 -15.20 7.75 31.20
CA LEU A 14 -15.04 7.73 29.76
C LEU A 14 -13.89 6.77 29.47
N SER A 15 -14.21 5.55 29.05
CA SER A 15 -13.26 4.64 28.46
C SER A 15 -12.78 5.32 27.18
N ARG A 16 -11.69 6.09 27.30
CA ARG A 16 -11.03 6.68 26.13
C ARG A 16 -10.49 5.53 25.32
N SER A 17 -11.24 5.12 24.30
CA SER A 17 -10.71 4.18 23.31
C SER A 17 -9.46 4.81 22.69
N LEU A 18 -8.34 4.08 22.72
CA LEU A 18 -7.11 4.53 22.11
C LEU A 18 -7.34 4.79 20.62
N PRO A 19 -6.80 5.89 20.04
CA PRO A 19 -6.99 6.19 18.63
C PRO A 19 -6.11 5.30 17.75
N LEU A 20 -6.60 4.97 16.54
CA LEU A 20 -5.74 4.55 15.45
C LEU A 20 -5.03 5.80 14.91
N VAL A 21 -3.70 5.82 14.93
CA VAL A 21 -2.91 6.91 14.32
C VAL A 21 -2.51 6.50 12.91
N VAL A 22 -2.71 7.40 11.93
CA VAL A 22 -2.34 7.19 10.53
C VAL A 22 -1.42 8.32 10.08
N VAL A 23 -0.24 7.97 9.56
CA VAL A 23 0.74 8.92 9.01
C VAL A 23 0.90 8.65 7.51
N LEU A 24 0.41 9.55 6.68
CA LEU A 24 0.45 9.43 5.23
C LEU A 24 1.09 10.67 4.58
N GLY A 25 1.42 10.56 3.29
CA GLY A 25 2.06 11.63 2.50
C GLY A 25 3.02 11.07 1.45
N ALA A 26 3.57 11.94 0.61
CA ALA A 26 4.50 11.55 -0.44
C ALA A 26 5.81 10.97 0.12
N THR A 27 6.55 10.24 -0.73
CA THR A 27 7.92 9.80 -0.42
C THR A 27 8.80 11.02 -0.14
N GLY A 28 9.70 10.95 0.85
CA GLY A 28 10.57 12.07 1.22
C GLY A 28 9.98 13.09 2.19
N THR A 29 8.71 12.99 2.60
CA THR A 29 8.06 13.94 3.54
C THR A 29 8.41 13.70 5.01
N GLY A 30 9.12 12.62 5.36
CA GLY A 30 9.53 12.34 6.73
C GLY A 30 8.56 11.48 7.53
N LYS A 31 7.63 10.77 6.88
CA LYS A 31 6.62 9.89 7.52
C LYS A 31 7.23 8.92 8.53
N SER A 32 8.23 8.14 8.13
CA SER A 32 8.85 7.10 8.96
C SER A 32 9.49 7.71 10.22
N LYS A 33 10.22 8.81 10.07
CA LYS A 33 10.82 9.52 11.20
C LYS A 33 9.78 10.00 12.20
N LEU A 34 8.67 10.60 11.72
CA LEU A 34 7.56 11.02 12.58
C LEU A 34 6.91 9.81 13.26
N ALA A 35 6.67 8.72 12.54
CA ALA A 35 6.07 7.52 13.11
C ALA A 35 6.91 6.92 14.25
N VAL A 36 8.25 6.85 14.09
CA VAL A 36 9.16 6.40 15.15
C VAL A 36 9.12 7.34 16.37
N GLN A 37 9.09 8.66 16.15
CA GLN A 37 8.95 9.62 17.25
C GLN A 37 7.63 9.44 18.01
N LEU A 38 6.52 9.30 17.30
CA LEU A 38 5.20 9.06 17.91
C LEU A 38 5.18 7.72 18.64
N GLY A 39 5.71 6.64 18.04
CA GLY A 39 5.79 5.32 18.66
C GLY A 39 6.53 5.35 19.99
N ARG A 40 7.67 6.03 20.04
CA ARG A 40 8.46 6.21 21.27
C ARG A 40 7.73 7.04 22.32
N THR A 41 7.13 8.15 21.91
CA THR A 41 6.50 9.10 22.84
C THR A 41 5.19 8.57 23.40
N LEU A 42 4.41 7.87 22.59
CA LEU A 42 3.09 7.38 22.91
C LEU A 42 3.07 5.91 23.37
N GLY A 43 4.21 5.22 23.39
CA GLY A 43 4.28 3.78 23.65
C GLY A 43 3.55 2.94 22.59
N GLY A 44 3.51 3.43 21.35
CA GLY A 44 2.80 2.80 20.24
C GLY A 44 3.65 1.79 19.48
N GLU A 45 3.03 1.08 18.53
CA GLU A 45 3.69 0.15 17.61
C GLU A 45 3.35 0.53 16.16
N ILE A 46 4.33 0.40 15.27
CA ILE A 46 4.24 0.84 13.88
C ILE A 46 3.80 -0.30 12.97
N ILE A 47 2.84 -0.03 12.08
CA ILE A 47 2.40 -0.93 11.02
C ILE A 47 2.73 -0.27 9.68
N SER A 48 3.67 -0.85 8.92
CA SER A 48 4.01 -0.33 7.58
C SER A 48 2.87 -0.60 6.60
N ALA A 49 2.37 0.46 5.96
CA ALA A 49 1.38 0.42 4.88
C ALA A 49 2.05 0.76 3.53
N ASP A 50 3.08 0.00 3.20
CA ASP A 50 3.84 0.11 1.95
C ASP A 50 3.83 -1.23 1.22
N SER A 51 3.38 -1.23 -0.05
CA SER A 51 3.20 -2.46 -0.82
C SER A 51 4.51 -3.12 -1.26
N MET A 52 5.64 -2.42 -1.17
CA MET A 52 6.95 -2.99 -1.51
C MET A 52 7.67 -3.49 -0.25
N GLN A 53 7.49 -2.83 0.89
CA GLN A 53 8.15 -3.19 2.13
C GLN A 53 7.66 -4.51 2.75
N VAL A 54 6.52 -5.02 2.34
CA VAL A 54 6.00 -6.32 2.81
C VAL A 54 6.88 -7.50 2.37
N TYR A 55 7.55 -7.37 1.23
CA TYR A 55 8.40 -8.43 0.67
C TYR A 55 9.77 -8.49 1.35
N LYS A 56 10.34 -9.69 1.43
CA LYS A 56 11.73 -9.91 1.86
C LYS A 56 12.71 -9.44 0.79
N GLY A 57 13.88 -8.97 1.20
CA GLY A 57 14.92 -8.44 0.31
C GLY A 57 14.62 -7.04 -0.23
N LEU A 58 15.55 -6.48 -0.99
CA LEU A 58 15.50 -5.12 -1.52
C LEU A 58 15.24 -4.06 -0.41
N ASP A 59 15.96 -4.19 0.71
CA ASP A 59 15.71 -3.39 1.91
C ASP A 59 16.15 -1.93 1.72
N ILE A 60 17.22 -1.71 0.94
CA ILE A 60 17.75 -0.37 0.64
C ILE A 60 16.82 0.32 -0.36
N ILE A 61 16.54 -0.29 -1.52
CA ILE A 61 15.75 0.35 -2.57
C ILE A 61 14.31 0.62 -2.15
N THR A 62 13.71 -0.25 -1.34
CA THR A 62 12.36 -0.03 -0.79
C THR A 62 12.36 0.83 0.47
N ASN A 63 13.53 1.30 0.88
CA ASN A 63 13.73 2.16 2.05
C ASN A 63 13.05 1.64 3.31
N LYS A 64 13.33 0.41 3.65
CA LYS A 64 12.86 -0.16 4.92
C LYS A 64 13.57 0.50 6.10
N VAL A 65 12.93 0.43 7.25
CA VAL A 65 13.51 0.95 8.49
C VAL A 65 14.79 0.17 8.83
N SER A 66 15.80 0.88 9.34
CA SER A 66 17.05 0.28 9.77
C SER A 66 16.89 -0.59 11.03
N ALA A 67 17.85 -1.46 11.30
CA ALA A 67 17.86 -2.24 12.53
C ALA A 67 17.92 -1.38 13.79
N GLU A 68 18.56 -0.20 13.71
CA GLU A 68 18.62 0.78 14.78
C GLU A 68 17.24 1.40 15.05
N GLU A 69 16.51 1.79 14.00
CA GLU A 69 15.16 2.32 14.12
C GLU A 69 14.17 1.27 14.65
N GLN A 70 14.31 0.00 14.24
CA GLN A 70 13.49 -1.10 14.76
C GLN A 70 13.71 -1.34 16.27
N LYS A 71 14.90 -1.08 16.80
CA LYS A 71 15.16 -1.12 18.26
C LYS A 71 14.44 -0.02 19.03
N LEU A 72 14.15 1.11 18.37
CA LEU A 72 13.49 2.25 19.00
C LEU A 72 11.98 2.07 19.15
N CYS A 73 11.36 1.32 18.26
CA CYS A 73 9.94 1.07 18.23
C CYS A 73 9.64 -0.23 17.49
N THR A 74 8.67 -1.01 17.94
CA THR A 74 8.25 -2.24 17.27
C THR A 74 7.62 -1.92 15.92
N HIS A 75 8.08 -2.60 14.86
CA HIS A 75 7.56 -2.46 13.50
C HIS A 75 6.95 -3.77 13.01
N HIS A 76 5.83 -3.65 12.36
CA HIS A 76 5.06 -4.75 11.79
C HIS A 76 4.87 -4.57 10.28
N MET A 77 4.52 -5.63 9.58
CA MET A 77 4.21 -5.68 8.14
C MET A 77 5.42 -5.33 7.24
N ILE A 78 6.62 -5.72 7.68
CA ILE A 78 7.87 -5.53 6.93
C ILE A 78 8.53 -6.90 6.72
N SER A 79 9.01 -7.17 5.51
CA SER A 79 9.85 -8.33 5.15
C SER A 79 9.31 -9.70 5.57
N PHE A 80 8.03 -9.97 5.37
CA PHE A 80 7.41 -11.25 5.72
C PHE A 80 6.86 -12.04 4.52
N VAL A 81 6.69 -11.40 3.35
CA VAL A 81 6.25 -12.05 2.10
C VAL A 81 7.46 -12.54 1.31
N ASP A 82 7.38 -13.73 0.74
CA ASP A 82 8.44 -14.26 -0.12
C ASP A 82 8.54 -13.43 -1.41
N PRO A 83 9.74 -13.09 -1.89
CA PRO A 83 9.94 -12.28 -3.11
C PRO A 83 9.32 -12.89 -4.37
N LEU A 84 9.17 -14.21 -4.43
CA LEU A 84 8.58 -14.92 -5.57
C LEU A 84 7.05 -14.92 -5.58
N VAL A 85 6.41 -14.41 -4.52
CA VAL A 85 4.96 -14.21 -4.50
C VAL A 85 4.61 -13.06 -5.43
N ALA A 86 3.95 -13.39 -6.53
CA ALA A 86 3.61 -12.41 -7.58
C ALA A 86 2.63 -11.33 -7.12
N SER A 87 1.77 -11.62 -6.15
CA SER A 87 0.75 -10.68 -5.69
C SER A 87 0.48 -10.84 -4.19
N TYR A 88 0.69 -9.77 -3.44
CA TYR A 88 0.19 -9.60 -2.09
C TYR A 88 -0.88 -8.52 -2.14
N THR A 89 -2.13 -8.93 -2.02
CA THR A 89 -3.29 -8.08 -2.31
C THR A 89 -3.60 -7.12 -1.16
N VAL A 90 -4.41 -6.08 -1.45
CA VAL A 90 -4.94 -5.20 -0.40
C VAL A 90 -5.80 -5.95 0.61
N VAL A 91 -6.46 -7.03 0.20
CA VAL A 91 -7.28 -7.88 1.08
C VAL A 91 -6.39 -8.65 2.05
N ASP A 92 -5.28 -9.23 1.56
CA ASP A 92 -4.29 -9.91 2.40
C ASP A 92 -3.69 -8.95 3.42
N PHE A 93 -3.30 -7.74 2.96
CA PHE A 93 -2.80 -6.68 3.82
C PHE A 93 -3.81 -6.31 4.90
N ARG A 94 -5.05 -5.98 4.50
CA ARG A 94 -6.12 -5.58 5.41
C ARG A 94 -6.36 -6.63 6.50
N ASN A 95 -6.55 -7.88 6.09
CA ASN A 95 -6.88 -8.95 7.03
C ASN A 95 -5.79 -9.11 8.10
N LYS A 96 -4.52 -9.13 7.67
CA LYS A 96 -3.39 -9.23 8.60
C LYS A 96 -3.23 -7.98 9.47
N ALA A 97 -3.34 -6.78 8.89
CA ALA A 97 -3.16 -5.53 9.61
C ALA A 97 -4.29 -5.25 10.61
N VAL A 98 -5.55 -5.60 10.29
CA VAL A 98 -6.68 -5.49 11.25
C VAL A 98 -6.42 -6.34 12.47
N THR A 99 -6.02 -7.61 12.30
CA THR A 99 -5.67 -8.49 13.43
C THR A 99 -4.54 -7.91 14.29
N LEU A 100 -3.51 -7.31 13.65
CA LEU A 100 -2.42 -6.65 14.38
C LEU A 100 -2.90 -5.41 15.16
N ILE A 101 -3.77 -4.58 14.57
CA ILE A 101 -4.33 -3.40 15.20
C ILE A 101 -5.12 -3.81 16.46
N GLU A 102 -5.95 -4.85 16.37
CA GLU A 102 -6.73 -5.38 17.48
C GLU A 102 -5.83 -5.93 18.59
N ASP A 103 -4.77 -6.67 18.23
CA ASP A 103 -3.77 -7.15 19.19
C ASP A 103 -3.05 -6.00 19.91
N ILE A 104 -2.63 -4.95 19.17
CA ILE A 104 -1.97 -3.77 19.73
C ILE A 104 -2.92 -3.06 20.73
N PHE A 105 -4.18 -2.87 20.36
CA PHE A 105 -5.19 -2.29 21.26
C PHE A 105 -5.43 -3.16 22.51
N SER A 106 -5.47 -4.49 22.37
CA SER A 106 -5.67 -5.41 23.50
C SER A 106 -4.55 -5.30 24.54
N ARG A 107 -3.34 -4.94 24.10
CA ARG A 107 -2.17 -4.67 24.94
C ARG A 107 -2.11 -3.22 25.47
N ASN A 108 -3.19 -2.45 25.29
CA ASN A 108 -3.30 -1.04 25.68
C ASN A 108 -2.21 -0.15 25.05
N LYS A 109 -1.84 -0.44 23.79
CA LYS A 109 -0.87 0.33 23.01
C LYS A 109 -1.57 1.02 21.83
N ILE A 110 -0.90 2.03 21.28
CA ILE A 110 -1.42 2.81 20.15
C ILE A 110 -0.88 2.22 18.82
N PRO A 111 -1.74 1.71 17.92
CA PRO A 111 -1.31 1.34 16.59
C PRO A 111 -1.07 2.59 15.73
N ILE A 112 0.09 2.64 15.05
CA ILE A 112 0.52 3.74 14.18
C ILE A 112 0.72 3.17 12.78
N VAL A 113 -0.24 3.40 11.90
CA VAL A 113 -0.15 3.00 10.49
C VAL A 113 0.63 4.06 9.73
N VAL A 114 1.70 3.68 9.04
CA VAL A 114 2.54 4.60 8.26
C VAL A 114 2.83 4.06 6.88
N GLY A 115 2.62 4.87 5.84
CA GLY A 115 2.95 4.43 4.49
C GLY A 115 2.58 5.41 3.38
N GLY A 116 2.93 5.00 2.15
CA GLY A 116 2.61 5.70 0.91
C GLY A 116 1.57 4.98 0.05
N THR A 117 1.19 3.75 0.40
CA THR A 117 0.17 2.99 -0.33
C THR A 117 -1.21 3.34 0.21
N ASN A 118 -1.80 4.42 -0.32
CA ASN A 118 -3.08 4.94 0.16
C ASN A 118 -4.18 3.87 0.18
N TYR A 119 -4.22 2.98 -0.82
CA TYR A 119 -5.22 1.92 -0.89
C TYR A 119 -5.12 0.92 0.27
N TYR A 120 -3.92 0.68 0.80
CA TYR A 120 -3.74 -0.08 2.03
C TYR A 120 -4.33 0.66 3.24
N ILE A 121 -4.05 1.97 3.34
CA ILE A 121 -4.56 2.82 4.43
C ILE A 121 -6.09 2.89 4.38
N GLU A 122 -6.66 3.12 3.20
CA GLU A 122 -8.11 3.14 2.98
C GLU A 122 -8.77 1.83 3.42
N SER A 123 -8.17 0.69 3.10
CA SER A 123 -8.69 -0.63 3.48
C SER A 123 -8.78 -0.84 5.00
N LEU A 124 -7.97 -0.13 5.78
CA LEU A 124 -8.01 -0.14 7.24
C LEU A 124 -9.02 0.86 7.79
N LEU A 125 -9.10 2.04 7.19
CA LEU A 125 -9.96 3.13 7.68
C LEU A 125 -11.45 2.83 7.48
N TRP A 126 -11.84 2.33 6.31
CA TRP A 126 -13.24 2.05 6.00
C TRP A 126 -13.63 0.60 6.28
N LYS A 127 -14.86 0.40 6.76
CA LYS A 127 -15.41 -0.94 7.04
C LYS A 127 -15.50 -1.79 5.79
N ILE A 128 -15.93 -1.19 4.67
CA ILE A 128 -16.15 -1.86 3.40
C ILE A 128 -15.05 -1.47 2.42
N LEU A 129 -14.47 -2.46 1.78
CA LEU A 129 -13.57 -2.30 0.65
C LEU A 129 -14.30 -2.86 -0.58
N LEU A 130 -14.46 -2.05 -1.62
CA LEU A 130 -15.23 -2.39 -2.83
C LEU A 130 -14.72 -3.58 -3.64
N ASN A 131 -13.66 -4.25 -3.19
CA ASN A 131 -13.13 -5.45 -3.85
C ASN A 131 -13.89 -6.75 -3.56
N THR A 132 -14.94 -6.71 -2.75
CA THR A 132 -15.64 -7.93 -2.27
C THR A 132 -17.14 -7.96 -2.56
N VAL A 133 -17.59 -7.22 -3.58
CA VAL A 133 -19.01 -7.25 -3.93
C VAL A 133 -19.25 -8.41 -4.90
N THR A 134 -19.72 -9.52 -4.36
CA THR A 134 -20.33 -10.61 -5.13
C THR A 134 -21.80 -10.28 -5.45
N ARG A 135 -22.32 -10.84 -6.54
CA ARG A 135 -23.68 -10.60 -7.09
C ARG A 135 -24.82 -10.71 -6.08
N ASP A 136 -24.63 -11.34 -4.96
CA ASP A 136 -25.72 -11.70 -4.03
C ASP A 136 -25.78 -10.88 -2.74
N GLY A 137 -25.13 -9.73 -2.64
CA GLY A 137 -25.30 -8.83 -1.46
C GLY A 137 -25.20 -9.53 -0.08
N ILE A 138 -24.91 -10.83 -0.04
CA ILE A 138 -24.86 -11.65 1.14
C ILE A 138 -23.39 -11.90 1.49
N LYS A 139 -23.05 -11.50 2.69
CA LYS A 139 -21.78 -11.81 3.34
C LYS A 139 -21.47 -13.31 3.22
N SER A 140 -20.62 -13.71 2.31
CA SER A 140 -19.92 -14.98 2.46
C SER A 140 -18.56 -14.71 3.10
N SER A 141 -18.57 -14.66 4.42
CA SER A 141 -17.41 -15.11 5.19
C SER A 141 -17.21 -16.57 4.83
N ILE A 142 -15.96 -16.94 4.54
CA ILE A 142 -15.46 -18.31 4.47
C ILE A 142 -15.48 -18.97 3.08
N ASN A 143 -14.26 -19.33 2.69
CA ASN A 143 -13.76 -20.20 1.61
C ASN A 143 -13.40 -19.52 0.28
N SER A 144 -12.21 -18.92 0.30
CA SER A 144 -11.60 -18.13 -0.80
C SER A 144 -10.51 -18.88 -1.57
N ASN A 145 -10.63 -20.17 -1.87
CA ASN A 145 -9.57 -20.86 -2.61
C ASN A 145 -9.90 -21.22 -4.08
N GLU A 146 -11.12 -21.02 -4.55
CA GLU A 146 -11.47 -21.40 -5.94
C GLU A 146 -11.81 -20.22 -6.88
N ASN A 147 -12.19 -19.03 -6.35
CA ASN A 147 -12.59 -17.89 -7.19
C ASN A 147 -11.45 -16.94 -7.59
N THR A 148 -10.29 -17.00 -6.94
CA THR A 148 -9.16 -16.09 -7.22
C THR A 148 -8.52 -16.29 -8.59
N GLN A 149 -8.59 -17.48 -9.16
CA GLN A 149 -7.99 -17.76 -10.49
C GLN A 149 -8.81 -17.21 -11.66
N THR A 150 -10.13 -17.18 -11.54
CA THR A 150 -11.02 -16.63 -12.59
C THR A 150 -11.06 -15.11 -12.61
N GLU A 151 -10.95 -14.47 -11.45
CA GLU A 151 -10.93 -13.00 -11.33
C GLU A 151 -9.63 -12.38 -11.88
N GLY A 152 -8.48 -13.03 -11.67
CA GLY A 152 -7.19 -12.60 -12.20
C GLY A 152 -7.16 -12.63 -13.74
N ASN A 153 -7.66 -13.71 -14.34
CA ASN A 153 -7.68 -13.88 -15.78
C ASN A 153 -8.51 -12.80 -16.51
N ARG A 154 -9.67 -12.42 -15.98
CA ARG A 154 -10.55 -11.45 -16.65
C ARG A 154 -9.95 -10.03 -16.65
N LYS A 155 -9.34 -9.63 -15.56
CA LYS A 155 -8.64 -8.34 -15.48
C LYS A 155 -7.47 -8.28 -16.46
N GLU A 156 -6.67 -9.34 -16.52
CA GLU A 156 -5.54 -9.44 -17.47
C GLU A 156 -6.01 -9.42 -18.93
N GLU A 157 -7.13 -10.03 -19.25
CA GLU A 157 -7.74 -9.96 -20.59
C GLU A 157 -8.14 -8.53 -20.95
N LEU A 158 -8.77 -7.80 -20.00
CA LEU A 158 -9.13 -6.41 -20.20
C LEU A 158 -7.88 -5.53 -20.37
N GLU A 159 -6.83 -5.74 -19.59
CA GLU A 159 -5.59 -4.97 -19.68
C GLU A 159 -4.82 -5.20 -21.02
N LYS A 160 -5.09 -6.28 -21.73
CA LYS A 160 -4.53 -6.52 -23.09
C LYS A 160 -5.18 -5.66 -24.19
N LEU A 161 -6.40 -5.16 -23.95
CA LEU A 161 -7.09 -4.30 -24.90
C LEU A 161 -6.40 -2.93 -25.04
N ASP A 162 -6.68 -2.24 -26.15
CA ASP A 162 -6.19 -0.87 -26.32
C ASP A 162 -6.76 0.08 -25.27
N SER A 163 -5.95 1.07 -24.85
CA SER A 163 -6.34 2.05 -23.81
C SER A 163 -7.57 2.85 -24.20
N HIS A 164 -7.64 3.22 -25.47
CA HIS A 164 -8.76 4.01 -25.98
C HIS A 164 -10.06 3.20 -26.02
N GLU A 165 -9.97 1.94 -26.45
CA GLU A 165 -11.12 1.01 -26.45
C GLU A 165 -11.63 0.75 -25.03
N LEU A 166 -10.73 0.48 -24.08
CA LEU A 166 -11.09 0.31 -22.68
C LEU A 166 -11.79 1.54 -22.09
N HIS A 167 -11.26 2.72 -22.37
CA HIS A 167 -11.85 3.97 -21.89
C HIS A 167 -13.22 4.25 -22.52
N LEU A 168 -13.41 3.93 -23.80
CA LEU A 168 -14.72 4.02 -24.46
C LEU A 168 -15.75 3.06 -23.83
N ARG A 169 -15.34 1.82 -23.53
CA ARG A 169 -16.20 0.84 -22.83
C ARG A 169 -16.61 1.36 -21.46
N LEU A 170 -15.66 1.89 -20.69
CA LEU A 170 -15.96 2.48 -19.39
C LEU A 170 -16.89 3.68 -19.51
N LYS A 171 -16.67 4.55 -20.50
CA LYS A 171 -17.54 5.72 -20.75
C LYS A 171 -18.98 5.32 -21.05
N HIS A 172 -19.21 4.15 -21.64
CA HIS A 172 -20.55 3.64 -21.93
C HIS A 172 -21.27 3.14 -20.67
N VAL A 173 -20.57 2.44 -19.77
CA VAL A 173 -21.18 1.82 -18.58
C VAL A 173 -21.11 2.68 -17.33
N ASP A 174 -20.07 3.51 -17.20
CA ASP A 174 -19.84 4.41 -16.07
C ASP A 174 -19.18 5.73 -16.54
N PRO A 175 -19.99 6.65 -17.15
CA PRO A 175 -19.47 7.92 -17.68
C PRO A 175 -18.78 8.78 -16.61
N GLU A 176 -19.27 8.74 -15.38
CA GLU A 176 -18.71 9.51 -14.27
C GLU A 176 -17.30 9.00 -13.90
N MET A 177 -17.12 7.69 -13.78
CA MET A 177 -15.81 7.11 -13.53
C MET A 177 -14.85 7.37 -14.69
N ALA A 178 -15.33 7.26 -15.94
CA ALA A 178 -14.51 7.54 -17.10
C ALA A 178 -14.01 8.99 -17.13
N SER A 179 -14.81 9.96 -16.66
CA SER A 179 -14.39 11.36 -16.56
C SER A 179 -13.30 11.60 -15.52
N LYS A 180 -13.21 10.75 -14.50
CA LYS A 180 -12.22 10.85 -13.40
C LYS A 180 -10.92 10.12 -13.70
N LEU A 181 -10.92 9.13 -14.60
CA LEU A 181 -9.75 8.32 -14.92
C LEU A 181 -9.08 8.79 -16.20
N HIS A 182 -7.73 8.87 -16.15
CA HIS A 182 -6.97 9.16 -17.36
C HIS A 182 -7.08 7.99 -18.35
N PRO A 183 -7.30 8.24 -19.67
CA PRO A 183 -7.47 7.19 -20.69
C PRO A 183 -6.35 6.13 -20.73
N ASN A 184 -5.13 6.51 -20.36
CA ASN A 184 -3.98 5.61 -20.34
C ASN A 184 -3.85 4.81 -19.02
N ASP A 185 -4.71 5.04 -18.03
CA ASP A 185 -4.69 4.28 -16.77
C ASP A 185 -5.46 2.96 -16.93
N LYS A 186 -4.93 2.08 -17.79
CA LYS A 186 -5.52 0.77 -18.13
C LYS A 186 -5.94 -0.01 -16.89
N ARG A 187 -5.07 -0.05 -15.89
CA ARG A 187 -5.29 -0.86 -14.68
C ARG A 187 -6.52 -0.41 -13.89
N LYS A 188 -6.74 0.90 -13.74
CA LYS A 188 -7.92 1.42 -13.03
C LYS A 188 -9.18 1.27 -13.88
N ILE A 189 -9.07 1.52 -15.19
CA ILE A 189 -10.19 1.35 -16.12
C ILE A 189 -10.64 -0.12 -16.15
N ALA A 190 -9.70 -1.07 -16.33
CA ALA A 190 -9.99 -2.50 -16.31
C ALA A 190 -10.66 -2.93 -15.00
N ARG A 191 -10.20 -2.40 -13.86
CA ARG A 191 -10.83 -2.69 -12.56
C ARG A 191 -12.26 -2.18 -12.47
N SER A 192 -12.53 -0.97 -12.96
CA SER A 192 -13.90 -0.42 -12.95
C SER A 192 -14.83 -1.20 -13.85
N LEU A 193 -14.36 -1.65 -15.02
CA LEU A 193 -15.10 -2.53 -15.91
C LEU A 193 -15.37 -3.90 -15.28
N GLN A 194 -14.38 -4.48 -14.63
CA GLN A 194 -14.51 -5.74 -13.91
C GLN A 194 -15.61 -5.67 -12.84
N VAL A 195 -15.60 -4.60 -12.01
CA VAL A 195 -16.64 -4.36 -10.99
C VAL A 195 -18.03 -4.34 -11.62
N TYR A 196 -18.18 -3.67 -12.78
CA TYR A 196 -19.44 -3.63 -13.50
C TYR A 196 -19.84 -5.01 -14.06
N GLU A 197 -18.91 -5.74 -14.67
CA GLU A 197 -19.16 -7.08 -15.22
C GLU A 197 -19.59 -8.08 -14.14
N GLU A 198 -18.98 -7.99 -12.94
CA GLU A 198 -19.29 -8.85 -11.80
C GLU A 198 -20.61 -8.52 -11.11
N SER A 199 -20.90 -7.24 -10.94
CA SER A 199 -22.06 -6.77 -10.14
C SER A 199 -23.27 -6.33 -10.97
N GLY A 200 -23.06 -5.96 -12.25
CA GLY A 200 -24.05 -5.28 -13.08
C GLY A 200 -24.31 -3.83 -12.67
N ILE A 201 -23.53 -3.29 -11.73
CA ILE A 201 -23.69 -1.93 -11.18
C ILE A 201 -22.44 -1.11 -11.47
N PRO A 202 -22.56 0.14 -11.95
CA PRO A 202 -21.42 1.03 -12.15
C PRO A 202 -20.57 1.20 -10.89
N HIS A 203 -19.24 1.27 -11.06
CA HIS A 203 -18.32 1.44 -9.94
C HIS A 203 -18.60 2.72 -9.14
N THR A 204 -18.95 3.82 -9.84
CA THR A 204 -19.38 5.08 -9.22
C THR A 204 -20.59 4.90 -8.31
N GLU A 205 -21.56 4.08 -8.71
CA GLU A 205 -22.75 3.80 -7.90
C GLU A 205 -22.41 3.01 -6.63
N HIS A 206 -21.48 2.07 -6.70
CA HIS A 206 -20.97 1.38 -5.50
C HIS A 206 -20.30 2.36 -4.52
N LEU A 207 -19.48 3.30 -5.05
CA LEU A 207 -18.85 4.34 -4.23
C LEU A 207 -19.89 5.24 -3.57
N ARG A 208 -20.93 5.65 -4.31
CA ARG A 208 -22.01 6.48 -3.79
C ARG A 208 -22.78 5.78 -2.67
N ARG A 209 -23.15 4.52 -2.86
CA ARG A 209 -23.82 3.70 -1.82
C ARG A 209 -22.98 3.58 -0.56
N GLN A 210 -21.66 3.39 -0.72
CA GLN A 210 -20.74 3.32 0.41
C GLN A 210 -20.69 4.65 1.19
N GLN A 211 -20.75 5.79 0.50
CA GLN A 211 -20.80 7.11 1.15
C GLN A 211 -22.13 7.39 1.85
N GLU A 212 -23.22 6.88 1.31
CA GLU A 212 -24.57 7.02 1.86
C GLU A 212 -24.89 6.05 3.01
N GLU A 213 -24.02 5.03 3.24
CA GLU A 213 -24.19 4.12 4.37
C GLU A 213 -24.14 4.85 5.71
N ASN A 214 -24.83 4.30 6.72
CA ASN A 214 -24.86 4.88 8.06
C ASN A 214 -23.44 5.00 8.65
N GLY A 215 -22.98 6.23 8.83
CA GLY A 215 -21.61 6.58 9.23
C GLY A 215 -20.65 6.84 8.07
N GLY A 216 -21.11 6.81 6.83
CA GLY A 216 -20.37 7.28 5.66
C GLY A 216 -20.42 8.80 5.51
N GLY A 217 -19.65 9.33 4.55
CA GLY A 217 -19.60 10.77 4.28
C GLY A 217 -18.78 11.10 3.02
N PRO A 218 -18.54 12.39 2.76
CA PRO A 218 -17.86 12.84 1.53
C PRO A 218 -16.45 12.23 1.31
N LEU A 219 -15.81 11.77 2.38
CA LEU A 219 -14.46 11.19 2.33
C LEU A 219 -14.45 9.67 2.14
N GLY A 220 -15.60 9.00 2.22
CA GLY A 220 -15.70 7.56 2.05
C GLY A 220 -16.84 6.93 2.85
N GLY A 221 -16.80 5.60 3.00
CA GLY A 221 -17.78 4.85 3.77
C GLY A 221 -17.61 4.97 5.29
N ALA A 222 -18.39 4.18 6.03
CA ALA A 222 -18.32 4.14 7.49
C ALA A 222 -16.92 3.75 7.98
N LEU A 223 -16.39 4.47 8.96
CA LEU A 223 -15.09 4.21 9.54
C LEU A 223 -15.11 2.90 10.34
N ARG A 224 -14.03 2.12 10.22
CA ARG A 224 -13.81 0.89 10.99
C ARG A 224 -13.48 1.19 12.45
N TYR A 225 -12.63 2.18 12.69
CA TYR A 225 -12.22 2.65 14.01
C TYR A 225 -12.80 4.04 14.27
N GLN A 226 -13.31 4.25 15.47
CA GLN A 226 -13.84 5.56 15.84
C GLN A 226 -12.68 6.54 16.07
N ASN A 227 -12.86 7.77 15.59
CA ASN A 227 -11.92 8.88 15.82
C ASN A 227 -10.44 8.58 15.45
N PRO A 228 -10.12 8.11 14.23
CA PRO A 228 -8.75 7.95 13.85
C PRO A 228 -8.03 9.31 13.79
N CYS A 229 -6.78 9.34 14.25
CA CYS A 229 -5.92 10.53 14.10
C CYS A 229 -5.14 10.42 12.78
N ILE A 230 -5.50 11.22 11.79
CA ILE A 230 -4.87 11.18 10.47
C ILE A 230 -3.93 12.37 10.31
N LEU A 231 -2.65 12.09 10.09
CA LEU A 231 -1.60 13.07 9.85
C LEU A 231 -1.14 12.97 8.38
N TRP A 232 -1.52 13.95 7.58
CA TRP A 232 -1.07 14.04 6.20
C TRP A 232 0.13 14.98 6.10
N LEU A 233 1.32 14.39 5.84
CA LEU A 233 2.55 15.14 5.69
C LEU A 233 2.68 15.69 4.28
N HIS A 234 2.98 16.97 4.21
CA HIS A 234 3.25 17.70 2.97
C HIS A 234 4.63 18.40 3.05
N ALA A 235 5.28 18.55 1.92
CA ALA A 235 6.48 19.38 1.76
C ALA A 235 6.38 20.09 0.41
N ASN A 236 7.05 21.27 0.29
CA ASN A 236 7.17 21.94 -0.99
C ASN A 236 7.99 21.10 -1.97
N GLN A 237 7.75 21.31 -3.26
CA GLN A 237 8.34 20.49 -4.32
C GLN A 237 9.88 20.59 -4.35
N GLU A 238 10.43 21.76 -4.09
CA GLU A 238 11.90 21.97 -4.08
C GLU A 238 12.58 21.19 -2.96
N ASP A 239 12.04 21.28 -1.73
CA ASP A 239 12.55 20.51 -0.59
C ASP A 239 12.41 19.01 -0.82
N LEU A 240 11.29 18.61 -1.43
CA LEU A 240 11.03 17.21 -1.74
C LEU A 240 12.05 16.67 -2.74
N ASN A 241 12.27 17.38 -3.84
CA ASN A 241 13.24 17.00 -4.86
C ASN A 241 14.66 16.91 -4.28
N SER A 242 15.06 17.89 -3.46
CA SER A 242 16.36 17.88 -2.78
C SER A 242 16.52 16.64 -1.88
N ARG A 243 15.50 16.30 -1.09
CA ARG A 243 15.51 15.13 -0.21
C ARG A 243 15.52 13.81 -0.97
N LEU A 244 14.78 13.72 -2.08
CA LEU A 244 14.74 12.51 -2.91
C LEU A 244 16.10 12.27 -3.57
N ASN A 245 16.72 13.30 -4.13
CA ASN A 245 18.06 13.19 -4.72
C ASN A 245 19.12 12.77 -3.68
N ALA A 246 19.13 13.44 -2.53
CA ALA A 246 20.05 13.09 -1.44
C ALA A 246 19.87 11.65 -0.96
N ARG A 247 18.62 11.15 -0.94
CA ARG A 247 18.30 9.80 -0.56
C ARG A 247 18.83 8.77 -1.55
N VAL A 248 18.73 9.00 -2.86
CA VAL A 248 19.31 8.10 -3.86
C VAL A 248 20.83 8.03 -3.69
N ASP A 249 21.49 9.17 -3.43
CA ASP A 249 22.92 9.22 -3.14
C ASP A 249 23.29 8.46 -1.86
N GLU A 250 22.45 8.51 -0.84
CA GLU A 250 22.63 7.74 0.40
C GLU A 250 22.43 6.23 0.16
N MET A 251 21.40 5.83 -0.58
CA MET A 251 21.17 4.45 -0.95
C MET A 251 22.36 3.83 -1.69
N LEU A 252 22.96 4.59 -2.63
CA LEU A 252 24.17 4.16 -3.33
C LEU A 252 25.35 3.95 -2.38
N LYS A 253 25.52 4.82 -1.39
CA LYS A 253 26.58 4.69 -0.36
C LYS A 253 26.33 3.50 0.59
N LEU A 254 25.08 3.14 0.83
CA LEU A 254 24.67 2.00 1.66
C LEU A 254 24.83 0.65 0.96
N GLY A 255 25.20 0.62 -0.32
CA GLY A 255 25.38 -0.63 -1.07
C GLY A 255 24.18 -1.01 -1.92
N LEU A 256 23.42 -0.02 -2.44
CA LEU A 256 22.26 -0.27 -3.31
C LEU A 256 22.62 -1.16 -4.50
N ILE A 257 23.76 -0.91 -5.14
CA ILE A 257 24.17 -1.66 -6.34
C ILE A 257 24.44 -3.13 -6.00
N GLU A 258 25.11 -3.38 -4.90
CA GLU A 258 25.39 -4.73 -4.37
C GLU A 258 24.08 -5.45 -4.04
N GLU A 259 23.13 -4.78 -3.37
CA GLU A 259 21.80 -5.34 -3.08
C GLU A 259 21.07 -5.73 -4.36
N LEU A 260 21.03 -4.84 -5.36
CA LEU A 260 20.36 -5.10 -6.63
C LEU A 260 21.01 -6.24 -7.41
N GLN A 261 22.35 -6.32 -7.45
CA GLN A 261 23.10 -7.40 -8.12
C GLN A 261 22.84 -8.74 -7.45
N ASP A 262 22.85 -8.78 -6.12
CA ASP A 262 22.64 -10.00 -5.35
C ASP A 262 21.20 -10.50 -5.52
N PHE A 263 20.23 -9.59 -5.44
CA PHE A 263 18.82 -9.91 -5.68
C PHE A 263 18.57 -10.37 -7.12
N HIS A 264 19.17 -9.70 -8.10
CA HIS A 264 19.11 -10.07 -9.52
C HIS A 264 19.63 -11.50 -9.71
N LYS A 265 20.81 -11.82 -9.19
CA LYS A 265 21.43 -13.15 -9.31
C LYS A 265 20.57 -14.25 -8.68
N HIS A 266 19.99 -13.99 -7.51
CA HIS A 266 19.23 -15.02 -6.80
C HIS A 266 17.84 -15.28 -7.40
N TYR A 267 17.16 -14.25 -7.87
CA TYR A 267 15.73 -14.32 -8.21
C TYR A 267 15.42 -14.01 -9.67
N ASN A 268 16.17 -13.13 -10.32
CA ASN A 268 15.82 -12.61 -11.63
C ASN A 268 16.56 -13.28 -12.80
N GLU A 269 17.82 -13.69 -12.61
CA GLU A 269 18.65 -14.30 -13.66
C GLU A 269 17.98 -15.54 -14.28
N LYS A 270 17.42 -16.41 -13.45
CA LYS A 270 16.68 -17.60 -13.90
C LYS A 270 15.40 -17.25 -14.66
N LEU A 271 14.71 -16.18 -14.29
CA LEU A 271 13.49 -15.72 -14.96
C LEU A 271 13.84 -15.13 -16.35
N ILE A 272 14.95 -14.39 -16.46
CA ILE A 272 15.44 -13.84 -17.73
C ILE A 272 15.78 -14.96 -18.72
N THR A 273 16.55 -15.97 -18.27
CA THR A 273 16.94 -17.11 -19.15
C THR A 273 15.73 -17.91 -19.65
N GLN A 274 14.62 -17.87 -18.92
CA GLN A 274 13.37 -18.52 -19.30
C GLN A 274 12.41 -17.61 -20.08
N SER A 275 12.79 -16.37 -20.42
CA SER A 275 11.92 -15.33 -21.00
C SER A 275 10.64 -15.10 -20.19
N ARG A 276 10.70 -15.29 -18.86
CA ARG A 276 9.58 -15.14 -17.91
C ARG A 276 9.73 -13.92 -17.03
N GLN A 277 10.64 -13.01 -17.37
CA GLN A 277 10.88 -11.80 -16.59
C GLN A 277 9.64 -10.90 -16.59
N ASP A 278 9.27 -10.46 -15.39
CA ASP A 278 8.13 -9.60 -15.17
C ASP A 278 8.48 -8.50 -14.17
N TYR A 279 8.40 -7.23 -14.62
CA TYR A 279 8.58 -6.05 -13.76
C TYR A 279 7.27 -5.40 -13.36
N GLN A 280 6.13 -6.08 -13.55
CA GLN A 280 4.81 -5.53 -13.27
C GLN A 280 4.17 -6.11 -12.00
N HIS A 281 4.73 -7.19 -11.45
CA HIS A 281 4.15 -7.91 -10.31
C HIS A 281 5.13 -8.05 -9.14
N GLY A 282 4.57 -8.17 -7.95
CA GLY A 282 5.31 -8.40 -6.71
C GLY A 282 6.37 -7.34 -6.44
N ILE A 283 7.47 -7.75 -5.82
CA ILE A 283 8.60 -6.87 -5.49
C ILE A 283 9.36 -6.39 -6.73
N PHE A 284 9.29 -7.12 -7.86
CA PHE A 284 9.98 -6.78 -9.09
C PHE A 284 9.50 -5.47 -9.74
N GLN A 285 8.31 -4.98 -9.37
CA GLN A 285 7.80 -3.68 -9.78
C GLN A 285 8.34 -2.49 -8.95
N SER A 286 9.22 -2.75 -7.96
CA SER A 286 9.80 -1.69 -7.13
C SER A 286 10.51 -0.66 -8.00
N ILE A 287 10.23 0.61 -7.72
CA ILE A 287 10.96 1.74 -8.34
C ILE A 287 12.45 1.56 -8.01
N GLY A 288 13.30 1.71 -9.01
CA GLY A 288 14.73 1.48 -8.92
C GLY A 288 15.13 0.09 -9.42
N PHE A 289 14.46 -1.00 -9.09
CA PHE A 289 14.88 -2.33 -9.55
C PHE A 289 14.78 -2.48 -11.08
N LYS A 290 13.69 -2.07 -11.67
CA LYS A 290 13.51 -2.12 -13.12
C LYS A 290 14.34 -1.04 -13.84
N GLU A 291 14.52 0.12 -13.23
CA GLU A 291 15.30 1.25 -13.78
C GLU A 291 16.80 0.92 -13.86
N PHE A 292 17.31 0.08 -12.96
CA PHE A 292 18.67 -0.44 -13.01
C PHE A 292 18.82 -1.73 -13.84
N HIS A 293 17.76 -2.24 -14.46
CA HIS A 293 17.79 -3.50 -15.20
C HIS A 293 18.92 -3.55 -16.24
N GLU A 294 19.03 -2.55 -17.14
CA GLU A 294 20.05 -2.49 -18.17
C GLU A 294 21.46 -2.51 -17.56
N TYR A 295 21.66 -1.88 -16.42
CA TYR A 295 22.91 -1.93 -15.67
C TYR A 295 23.20 -3.36 -15.16
N LEU A 296 22.18 -4.03 -14.60
CA LEU A 296 22.35 -5.36 -13.99
C LEU A 296 22.67 -6.46 -15.00
N ILE A 297 22.12 -6.37 -16.23
CA ILE A 297 22.34 -7.35 -17.30
C ILE A 297 23.55 -7.02 -18.19
N SER A 298 24.13 -5.80 -18.07
CA SER A 298 25.29 -5.42 -18.88
C SER A 298 26.52 -6.26 -18.57
N GLU A 299 27.20 -6.74 -19.63
CA GLU A 299 28.46 -7.47 -19.47
C GLU A 299 29.54 -6.58 -18.84
N LYS A 300 30.48 -7.20 -18.11
CA LYS A 300 31.52 -6.50 -17.32
C LYS A 300 32.57 -5.76 -18.17
N SER A 301 32.50 -5.80 -19.50
CA SER A 301 33.60 -5.44 -20.39
C SER A 301 33.72 -3.95 -20.74
N ASP A 302 32.69 -3.13 -20.56
CA ASP A 302 32.74 -1.71 -20.88
C ASP A 302 32.40 -0.84 -19.64
N SER A 303 33.44 -0.35 -18.98
CA SER A 303 33.33 0.53 -17.79
C SER A 303 32.63 1.85 -18.08
N SER A 304 32.81 2.40 -19.29
CA SER A 304 32.22 3.69 -19.67
C SER A 304 30.71 3.56 -19.94
N ALA A 305 30.31 2.52 -20.67
CA ALA A 305 28.89 2.23 -20.89
C ALA A 305 28.15 1.94 -19.59
N LYS A 306 28.81 1.24 -18.66
CA LYS A 306 28.26 0.88 -17.35
C LYS A 306 28.00 2.11 -16.48
N GLU A 307 28.91 3.10 -16.50
CA GLU A 307 28.72 4.37 -15.80
C GLU A 307 27.50 5.14 -16.34
N VAL A 308 27.31 5.18 -17.65
CA VAL A 308 26.14 5.80 -18.28
C VAL A 308 24.83 5.11 -17.86
N LEU A 309 24.81 3.78 -17.80
CA LEU A 309 23.65 3.02 -17.34
C LEU A 309 23.36 3.24 -15.85
N LEU A 310 24.41 3.37 -15.03
CA LEU A 310 24.28 3.73 -13.63
C LEU A 310 23.61 5.10 -13.44
N GLN A 311 24.09 6.10 -14.20
CA GLN A 311 23.52 7.46 -14.17
C GLN A 311 22.07 7.48 -14.68
N LYS A 312 21.77 6.70 -15.70
CA LYS A 312 20.39 6.53 -16.22
C LYS A 312 19.49 5.95 -15.12
N GLY A 313 19.87 4.85 -14.48
CA GLY A 313 19.12 4.26 -13.38
C GLY A 313 18.89 5.26 -12.23
N LYS A 314 19.91 6.05 -11.88
CA LYS A 314 19.84 7.08 -10.85
C LYS A 314 18.84 8.20 -11.16
N ILE A 315 18.75 8.65 -12.43
CA ILE A 315 17.84 9.72 -12.85
C ILE A 315 16.38 9.28 -12.78
N PHE A 316 16.10 8.01 -13.08
CA PHE A 316 14.75 7.48 -13.12
C PHE A 316 14.28 6.83 -11.79
N CYS A 317 15.15 6.70 -10.84
CA CYS A 317 14.86 6.22 -9.49
C CYS A 317 14.36 7.36 -8.59
#